data_de85cee12e29c61c90466f2dcc06aff0
#
_entry.id   de85cee12e29c61c90466f2dcc06aff0
#
_cell.length_a   1.000
_cell.length_b   1.000
_cell.length_c   1.000
_cell.angle_alpha   90.00
_cell.angle_beta   90.00
_cell.angle_gamma   90.00
#
_symmetry.space_group_name_H-M   'P 1'
#
loop_
_entity.id
_entity.type
_entity.pdbx_description
1 polymer ?
#
loop_
_entity_poly.entity_id
_entity_poly.type
_entity_poly.pdbx_seq_one_letter_code
_entity_poly.pdbx_strand_id
1 'polypeptide(L)'
;MVYNILIMAKVKNSYFGPKKDRYNNVAILLHWLLAIAILFMFVLGWYMHELPKGGPKVSSFDLFDLGLITFETSKEISIRTFYFNLHKSIGVTIFFLVLFRIYWRLTHKPPKMLSSMSAFEIKLATAAHHALYLLMFLIPLTGIIMSIGSKYGIHWFGIPFLPGIDNETLRDLFKEFHEIFGQILLLFFILHFAGALKHALVNKDGVLKRMWFHK
;
A
#
# COMPACT_ATOMS: atom_id res chain seq x y z
N MET A 1 7.33 -52.42 9.45
CA MET A 1 6.63 -51.66 8.37
C MET A 1 5.78 -50.49 8.92
N VAL A 2 5.22 -50.57 10.11
CA VAL A 2 4.38 -49.50 10.73
C VAL A 2 5.20 -48.28 11.20
N TYR A 3 6.46 -48.45 11.62
CA TYR A 3 7.33 -47.39 12.15
C TYR A 3 7.74 -46.34 11.07
N ASN A 4 7.88 -46.77 9.82
CA ASN A 4 8.25 -45.86 8.69
C ASN A 4 7.08 -45.01 8.22
N ILE A 5 5.82 -45.42 8.42
CA ILE A 5 4.62 -44.66 8.04
C ILE A 5 4.40 -43.48 8.99
N LEU A 6 4.69 -43.66 10.29
CA LEU A 6 4.57 -42.60 11.30
C LEU A 6 5.64 -41.51 11.15
N ILE A 7 6.85 -41.86 10.69
CA ILE A 7 7.92 -40.88 10.42
C ILE A 7 7.58 -40.09 9.18
N MET A 8 7.06 -40.70 8.11
CA MET A 8 6.63 -40.03 6.89
C MET A 8 5.43 -39.08 7.12
N ALA A 9 4.47 -39.46 7.97
CA ALA A 9 3.34 -38.60 8.36
C ALA A 9 3.80 -37.40 9.20
N LYS A 10 4.82 -37.56 10.06
CA LYS A 10 5.37 -36.48 10.89
C LYS A 10 6.22 -35.50 10.07
N VAL A 11 6.91 -35.96 9.01
CA VAL A 11 7.68 -35.14 8.10
C VAL A 11 6.77 -34.32 7.15
N LYS A 12 5.65 -34.91 6.67
CA LYS A 12 4.70 -34.25 5.79
C LYS A 12 3.96 -33.08 6.47
N ASN A 13 3.75 -33.14 7.80
CA ASN A 13 3.09 -32.08 8.57
C ASN A 13 4.03 -30.92 8.97
N SER A 14 5.35 -31.03 8.81
CA SER A 14 6.29 -29.98 9.20
C SER A 14 6.54 -28.94 8.10
N TYR A 15 6.22 -29.24 6.83
CA TYR A 15 6.51 -28.35 5.70
C TYR A 15 5.37 -27.42 5.31
N PHE A 16 4.12 -27.66 5.70
CA PHE A 16 2.96 -26.88 5.25
C PHE A 16 2.04 -26.35 6.38
N GLY A 17 2.35 -26.60 7.64
CA GLY A 17 1.64 -25.99 8.75
C GLY A 17 2.09 -24.54 8.96
N PRO A 18 1.19 -23.56 9.21
CA PRO A 18 1.61 -22.22 9.62
C PRO A 18 2.41 -22.38 10.92
N LYS A 19 3.67 -21.93 10.92
CA LYS A 19 4.39 -21.73 12.19
C LYS A 19 3.50 -20.80 13.01
N LYS A 20 2.99 -21.28 14.14
CA LYS A 20 1.96 -20.63 15.00
C LYS A 20 2.24 -19.16 15.33
N ASP A 21 3.47 -18.68 15.12
CA ASP A 21 3.98 -17.42 15.63
C ASP A 21 4.32 -16.37 14.57
N ARG A 22 4.09 -16.64 13.29
CA ARG A 22 4.37 -15.66 12.21
C ARG A 22 3.23 -15.56 11.19
N TYR A 23 3.21 -14.47 10.45
CA TYR A 23 2.31 -14.31 9.31
C TYR A 23 2.70 -15.25 8.15
N ASN A 24 1.74 -15.63 7.31
CA ASN A 24 2.04 -16.39 6.10
C ASN A 24 2.75 -15.51 5.06
N ASN A 25 3.46 -16.14 4.14
CA ASN A 25 4.32 -15.43 3.18
C ASN A 25 3.53 -14.45 2.27
N VAL A 26 2.27 -14.76 1.93
CA VAL A 26 1.42 -13.86 1.13
C VAL A 26 1.09 -12.59 1.91
N ALA A 27 0.72 -12.73 3.20
CA ALA A 27 0.46 -11.57 4.06
C ALA A 27 1.71 -10.68 4.23
N ILE A 28 2.91 -11.31 4.36
CA ILE A 28 4.18 -10.60 4.45
C ILE A 28 4.49 -9.88 3.14
N LEU A 29 4.36 -10.56 1.99
CA LEU A 29 4.59 -9.97 0.67
C LEU A 29 3.68 -8.77 0.43
N LEU A 30 2.37 -8.93 0.66
CA LEU A 30 1.40 -7.84 0.51
C LEU A 30 1.67 -6.67 1.47
N HIS A 31 2.19 -6.96 2.67
CA HIS A 31 2.56 -5.90 3.61
C HIS A 31 3.69 -5.04 3.06
N TRP A 32 4.81 -5.65 2.69
CA TRP A 32 5.98 -4.92 2.23
C TRP A 32 5.77 -4.26 0.89
N LEU A 33 5.09 -4.94 -0.05
CA LEU A 33 4.73 -4.37 -1.34
C LEU A 33 3.89 -3.09 -1.18
N LEU A 34 2.83 -3.15 -0.37
CA LEU A 34 1.98 -1.99 -0.12
C LEU A 34 2.71 -0.91 0.69
N ALA A 35 3.54 -1.26 1.67
CA ALA A 35 4.32 -0.28 2.43
C ALA A 35 5.24 0.53 1.52
N ILE A 36 5.98 -0.14 0.63
CA ILE A 36 6.88 0.52 -0.34
C ILE A 36 6.07 1.35 -1.34
N ALA A 37 4.98 0.78 -1.89
CA ALA A 37 4.15 1.48 -2.86
C ALA A 37 3.50 2.74 -2.27
N ILE A 38 3.00 2.68 -1.03
CA ILE A 38 2.39 3.83 -0.34
C ILE A 38 3.43 4.92 -0.06
N LEU A 39 4.64 4.55 0.41
CA LEU A 39 5.72 5.53 0.60
C LEU A 39 6.11 6.21 -0.72
N PHE A 40 6.22 5.42 -1.79
CA PHE A 40 6.46 5.97 -3.12
C PHE A 40 5.35 6.94 -3.55
N MET A 41 4.08 6.63 -3.26
CA MET A 41 2.94 7.50 -3.58
C MET A 41 2.96 8.82 -2.82
N PHE A 42 3.47 8.88 -1.58
CA PHE A 42 3.68 10.14 -0.88
C PHE A 42 4.73 11.00 -1.59
N VAL A 43 5.88 10.42 -1.92
CA VAL A 43 6.94 11.13 -2.65
C VAL A 43 6.43 11.63 -4.00
N LEU A 44 5.75 10.77 -4.75
CA LEU A 44 5.15 11.09 -6.05
C LEU A 44 4.09 12.19 -5.93
N GLY A 45 3.23 12.12 -4.90
CA GLY A 45 2.18 13.09 -4.63
C GLY A 45 2.73 14.50 -4.35
N TRP A 46 3.75 14.59 -3.50
CA TRP A 46 4.43 15.86 -3.22
C TRP A 46 5.16 16.39 -4.45
N TYR A 47 5.92 15.56 -5.14
CA TYR A 47 6.64 15.99 -6.34
C TYR A 47 5.71 16.52 -7.43
N MET A 48 4.63 15.81 -7.76
CA MET A 48 3.70 16.24 -8.80
C MET A 48 2.92 17.51 -8.45
N HIS A 49 2.74 17.79 -7.14
CA HIS A 49 2.06 19.00 -6.69
C HIS A 49 2.88 20.26 -6.99
N GLU A 50 4.19 20.19 -6.83
CA GLU A 50 5.14 21.29 -7.07
C GLU A 50 5.36 21.57 -8.56
N LEU A 51 4.99 20.66 -9.47
CA LEU A 51 5.20 20.84 -10.89
C LEU A 51 4.32 21.96 -11.47
N PRO A 52 4.87 22.86 -12.32
CA PRO A 52 4.14 23.98 -12.90
C PRO A 52 2.97 23.52 -13.77
N LYS A 53 1.90 24.30 -13.76
CA LYS A 53 0.79 24.14 -14.70
C LYS A 53 1.22 24.67 -16.07
N GLY A 54 1.13 23.84 -17.10
CA GLY A 54 1.60 24.16 -18.44
C GLY A 54 3.13 24.06 -18.52
N GLY A 55 3.67 23.55 -19.53
CA GLY A 55 5.09 23.33 -19.75
C GLY A 55 5.29 22.69 -21.11
N PRO A 56 6.54 22.53 -21.55
CA PRO A 56 6.80 21.85 -22.81
C PRO A 56 6.20 20.45 -22.78
N LYS A 57 5.66 20.04 -23.93
CA LYS A 57 5.20 18.68 -24.12
C LYS A 57 6.35 17.86 -24.69
N VAL A 58 6.58 16.71 -24.11
CA VAL A 58 7.62 15.75 -24.51
C VAL A 58 7.05 14.34 -24.49
N SER A 59 7.73 13.41 -25.12
CA SER A 59 7.35 11.99 -25.14
C SER A 59 8.24 11.11 -24.25
N SER A 60 9.34 11.67 -23.71
CA SER A 60 10.29 10.95 -22.86
C SER A 60 10.39 11.61 -21.50
N PHE A 61 10.32 10.83 -20.43
CA PHE A 61 10.30 11.30 -19.03
C PHE A 61 11.26 10.47 -18.20
N ASP A 62 12.26 11.11 -17.62
CA ASP A 62 13.10 10.52 -16.59
C ASP A 62 12.42 10.66 -15.22
N LEU A 63 12.32 9.54 -14.49
CA LEU A 63 11.64 9.53 -13.19
C LEU A 63 12.43 10.36 -12.17
N PHE A 64 11.85 11.47 -11.74
CA PHE A 64 12.43 12.46 -10.81
C PHE A 64 13.74 13.10 -11.29
N ASP A 65 14.02 13.08 -12.59
CA ASP A 65 15.26 13.57 -13.20
C ASP A 65 16.53 12.93 -12.60
N LEU A 66 16.44 11.65 -12.25
CA LEU A 66 17.53 10.89 -11.62
C LEU A 66 18.43 10.14 -12.62
N GLY A 67 18.06 10.07 -13.88
CA GLY A 67 18.78 9.31 -14.91
C GLY A 67 18.71 7.78 -14.73
N LEU A 68 17.75 7.28 -13.92
CA LEU A 68 17.68 5.86 -13.56
C LEU A 68 16.60 5.11 -14.33
N ILE A 69 15.45 5.73 -14.54
CA ILE A 69 14.28 5.10 -15.18
C ILE A 69 13.65 6.10 -16.13
N THR A 70 13.59 5.75 -17.41
CA THR A 70 12.97 6.56 -18.45
C THR A 70 11.68 5.92 -18.94
N PHE A 71 10.63 6.72 -19.08
CA PHE A 71 9.34 6.32 -19.63
C PHE A 71 9.10 7.01 -20.95
N GLU A 72 8.67 6.23 -21.95
CA GLU A 72 8.26 6.73 -23.25
C GLU A 72 6.72 6.76 -23.32
N THR A 73 6.18 7.79 -23.94
CA THR A 73 4.75 7.93 -24.20
C THR A 73 4.47 8.04 -25.68
N SER A 74 3.36 7.48 -26.16
CA SER A 74 2.96 7.51 -27.57
C SER A 74 2.55 8.93 -28.07
N LYS A 75 2.33 9.87 -27.16
CA LYS A 75 1.97 11.26 -27.43
C LYS A 75 2.76 12.17 -26.53
N GLU A 76 3.14 13.33 -27.07
CA GLU A 76 3.74 14.37 -26.25
C GLU A 76 2.75 14.92 -25.22
N ILE A 77 3.13 14.90 -23.96
CA ILE A 77 2.37 15.43 -22.83
C ILE A 77 3.27 16.27 -21.93
N SER A 78 2.69 17.14 -21.09
CA SER A 78 3.50 17.88 -20.12
C SER A 78 3.99 16.95 -19.01
N ILE A 79 5.13 17.30 -18.41
CA ILE A 79 5.70 16.56 -17.27
C ILE A 79 4.68 16.41 -16.13
N ARG A 80 3.92 17.46 -15.83
CA ARG A 80 2.83 17.40 -14.84
C ARG A 80 1.78 16.36 -15.21
N THR A 81 1.32 16.33 -16.45
CA THR A 81 0.33 15.33 -16.91
C THR A 81 0.86 13.91 -16.78
N PHE A 82 2.14 13.69 -17.11
CA PHE A 82 2.79 12.39 -16.93
C PHE A 82 2.71 11.91 -15.47
N TYR A 83 3.16 12.74 -14.52
CA TYR A 83 3.17 12.36 -13.10
C TYR A 83 1.77 12.17 -12.50
N PHE A 84 0.78 12.98 -12.89
CA PHE A 84 -0.61 12.77 -12.50
C PHE A 84 -1.17 11.45 -13.04
N ASN A 85 -0.89 11.08 -14.27
CA ASN A 85 -1.31 9.80 -14.86
C ASN A 85 -0.60 8.62 -14.19
N LEU A 86 0.68 8.75 -13.89
CA LEU A 86 1.44 7.74 -13.15
C LEU A 86 0.87 7.52 -11.74
N HIS A 87 0.60 8.62 -11.00
CA HIS A 87 -0.03 8.56 -9.68
C HIS A 87 -1.39 7.87 -9.72
N LYS A 88 -2.26 8.24 -10.67
CA LYS A 88 -3.57 7.60 -10.84
C LYS A 88 -3.44 6.11 -11.15
N SER A 89 -2.52 5.73 -12.03
CA SER A 89 -2.31 4.33 -12.44
C SER A 89 -1.84 3.47 -11.28
N ILE A 90 -0.85 3.94 -10.52
CA ILE A 90 -0.35 3.25 -9.33
C ILE A 90 -1.43 3.24 -8.24
N GLY A 91 -2.19 4.34 -8.06
CA GLY A 91 -3.29 4.41 -7.10
C GLY A 91 -4.38 3.38 -7.34
N VAL A 92 -4.79 3.18 -8.60
CA VAL A 92 -5.73 2.10 -9.00
C VAL A 92 -5.14 0.72 -8.69
N THR A 93 -3.86 0.52 -9.00
CA THR A 93 -3.17 -0.75 -8.70
C THR A 93 -3.14 -1.02 -7.19
N ILE A 94 -2.82 0.00 -6.38
CA ILE A 94 -2.85 -0.09 -4.91
C ILE A 94 -4.27 -0.41 -4.42
N PHE A 95 -5.31 0.18 -5.00
CA PHE A 95 -6.68 -0.10 -4.63
C PHE A 95 -7.01 -1.59 -4.76
N PHE A 96 -6.67 -2.22 -5.88
CA PHE A 96 -6.88 -3.67 -6.06
C PHE A 96 -6.01 -4.51 -5.12
N LEU A 97 -4.75 -4.11 -4.89
CA LEU A 97 -3.88 -4.80 -3.93
C LEU A 97 -4.42 -4.71 -2.50
N VAL A 98 -4.99 -3.57 -2.10
CA VAL A 98 -5.61 -3.39 -0.78
C VAL A 98 -6.86 -4.26 -0.65
N LEU A 99 -7.72 -4.32 -1.68
CA LEU A 99 -8.89 -5.21 -1.68
C LEU A 99 -8.44 -6.67 -1.53
N PHE A 100 -7.41 -7.09 -2.27
CA PHE A 100 -6.85 -8.43 -2.14
C PHE A 100 -6.25 -8.68 -0.75
N ARG A 101 -5.56 -7.69 -0.17
CA ARG A 101 -5.02 -7.77 1.19
C ARG A 101 -6.11 -7.89 2.25
N ILE A 102 -7.22 -7.15 2.12
CA ILE A 102 -8.39 -7.25 3.01
C ILE A 102 -9.01 -8.64 2.89
N TYR A 103 -9.27 -9.11 1.67
CA TYR A 103 -9.77 -10.46 1.42
C TYR A 103 -8.87 -11.52 2.07
N TRP A 104 -7.54 -11.40 1.86
CA TRP A 104 -6.57 -12.33 2.44
C TRP A 104 -6.62 -12.32 3.97
N ARG A 105 -6.75 -11.16 4.56
CA ARG A 105 -6.85 -10.98 6.02
C ARG A 105 -8.11 -11.60 6.61
N LEU A 106 -9.22 -11.52 5.92
CA LEU A 106 -10.51 -12.08 6.35
C LEU A 106 -10.53 -13.61 6.27
N THR A 107 -9.86 -14.16 5.26
CA THR A 107 -9.83 -15.62 5.02
C THR A 107 -8.68 -16.34 5.74
N HIS A 108 -7.62 -15.64 6.12
CA HIS A 108 -6.43 -16.22 6.77
C HIS A 108 -6.18 -15.56 8.12
N LYS A 109 -6.47 -16.29 9.19
CA LYS A 109 -6.31 -15.79 10.57
C LYS A 109 -4.86 -15.40 10.85
N PRO A 110 -4.62 -14.17 11.39
CA PRO A 110 -3.29 -13.75 11.80
C PRO A 110 -2.80 -14.54 13.03
N PRO A 111 -1.49 -14.55 13.29
CA PRO A 111 -0.97 -15.07 14.53
C PRO A 111 -1.48 -14.23 15.72
N LYS A 112 -1.61 -14.87 16.90
CA LYS A 112 -2.02 -14.18 18.13
C LYS A 112 -1.00 -13.11 18.51
N MET A 113 -1.43 -12.06 19.19
CA MET A 113 -0.53 -11.07 19.78
C MET A 113 0.45 -11.76 20.75
N LEU A 114 1.64 -11.17 20.91
CA LEU A 114 2.64 -11.74 21.83
C LEU A 114 2.19 -11.57 23.27
N SER A 115 2.43 -12.60 24.10
CA SER A 115 2.13 -12.57 25.53
C SER A 115 2.98 -11.55 26.31
N SER A 116 4.09 -11.09 25.75
CA SER A 116 4.95 -10.04 26.28
C SER A 116 4.36 -8.63 26.19
N MET A 117 3.34 -8.43 25.34
CA MET A 117 2.70 -7.13 25.16
C MET A 117 1.70 -6.85 26.27
N SER A 118 1.71 -5.63 26.81
CA SER A 118 0.69 -5.17 27.75
C SER A 118 -0.69 -5.07 27.10
N ALA A 119 -1.76 -5.11 27.89
CA ALA A 119 -3.12 -4.96 27.38
C ALA A 119 -3.34 -3.61 26.66
N PHE A 120 -2.67 -2.56 27.08
CA PHE A 120 -2.70 -1.25 26.43
C PHE A 120 -2.04 -1.28 25.06
N GLU A 121 -0.84 -1.87 24.95
CA GLU A 121 -0.13 -2.03 23.66
C GLU A 121 -0.96 -2.86 22.65
N ILE A 122 -1.61 -3.93 23.11
CA ILE A 122 -2.48 -4.75 22.26
C ILE A 122 -3.67 -3.92 21.74
N LYS A 123 -4.34 -3.15 22.60
CA LYS A 123 -5.46 -2.28 22.18
C LYS A 123 -5.01 -1.22 21.19
N LEU A 124 -3.90 -0.55 21.46
CA LEU A 124 -3.34 0.49 20.60
C LEU A 124 -2.92 -0.06 19.25
N ALA A 125 -2.20 -1.19 19.22
CA ALA A 125 -1.80 -1.86 17.98
C ALA A 125 -3.01 -2.30 17.17
N THR A 126 -4.05 -2.84 17.82
CA THR A 126 -5.29 -3.25 17.16
C THR A 126 -6.01 -2.06 16.53
N ALA A 127 -6.18 -0.97 17.26
CA ALA A 127 -6.80 0.26 16.76
C ALA A 127 -6.00 0.86 15.58
N ALA A 128 -4.67 0.96 15.72
CA ALA A 128 -3.80 1.45 14.65
C ALA A 128 -3.89 0.61 13.38
N HIS A 129 -3.90 -0.72 13.48
CA HIS A 129 -4.06 -1.58 12.33
C HIS A 129 -5.43 -1.40 11.64
N HIS A 130 -6.53 -1.29 12.41
CA HIS A 130 -7.84 -1.02 11.80
C HIS A 130 -7.89 0.34 11.10
N ALA A 131 -7.33 1.39 11.71
CA ALA A 131 -7.23 2.70 11.10
C ALA A 131 -6.40 2.66 9.80
N LEU A 132 -5.25 1.97 9.80
CA LEU A 132 -4.42 1.81 8.61
C LEU A 132 -5.17 1.06 7.49
N TYR A 133 -5.88 -0.04 7.78
CA TYR A 133 -6.69 -0.74 6.78
C TYR A 133 -7.77 0.14 6.19
N LEU A 134 -8.49 0.89 7.04
CA LEU A 134 -9.53 1.81 6.60
C LEU A 134 -8.96 2.91 5.70
N LEU A 135 -7.87 3.56 6.11
CA LEU A 135 -7.24 4.63 5.34
C LEU A 135 -6.63 4.12 4.02
N MET A 136 -5.97 2.97 4.03
CA MET A 136 -5.45 2.35 2.81
C MET A 136 -6.56 2.05 1.79
N PHE A 137 -7.80 1.80 2.22
CA PHE A 137 -8.95 1.64 1.34
C PHE A 137 -9.54 2.97 0.90
N LEU A 138 -9.76 3.91 1.84
CA LEU A 138 -10.43 5.20 1.57
C LEU A 138 -9.60 6.12 0.66
N ILE A 139 -8.28 6.14 0.81
CA ILE A 139 -7.43 7.04 0.04
C ILE A 139 -7.50 6.73 -1.47
N PRO A 140 -7.21 5.52 -1.97
CA PRO A 140 -7.33 5.26 -3.39
C PRO A 140 -8.78 5.35 -3.88
N LEU A 141 -9.78 5.02 -3.06
CA LEU A 141 -11.18 5.20 -3.39
C LEU A 141 -11.52 6.68 -3.65
N THR A 142 -11.14 7.58 -2.74
CA THR A 142 -11.35 9.03 -2.91
C THR A 142 -10.58 9.57 -4.12
N GLY A 143 -9.35 9.08 -4.36
CA GLY A 143 -8.56 9.40 -5.55
C GLY A 143 -9.21 8.95 -6.87
N ILE A 144 -9.87 7.79 -6.89
CA ILE A 144 -10.65 7.31 -8.03
C ILE A 144 -11.86 8.23 -8.26
N ILE A 145 -12.64 8.52 -7.21
CA ILE A 145 -13.87 9.34 -7.33
C ILE A 145 -13.52 10.77 -7.78
N MET A 146 -12.49 11.41 -7.18
CA MET A 146 -12.07 12.73 -7.62
C MET A 146 -11.59 12.73 -9.08
N SER A 147 -10.96 11.66 -9.53
CA SER A 147 -10.49 11.54 -10.91
C SER A 147 -11.65 11.35 -11.90
N ILE A 148 -12.68 10.61 -11.53
CA ILE A 148 -13.95 10.52 -12.29
C ILE A 148 -14.63 11.89 -12.34
N GLY A 149 -14.64 12.66 -11.24
CA GLY A 149 -15.16 14.02 -11.20
C GLY A 149 -14.45 14.99 -12.15
N SER A 150 -13.20 14.72 -12.53
CA SER A 150 -12.48 15.52 -13.53
C SER A 150 -12.93 15.18 -14.95
N LYS A 151 -12.74 16.11 -15.91
CA LYS A 151 -13.01 15.86 -17.33
C LYS A 151 -12.08 14.81 -17.98
N TYR A 152 -10.96 14.49 -17.33
CA TYR A 152 -9.94 13.61 -17.92
C TYR A 152 -10.14 12.13 -17.52
N GLY A 153 -10.87 11.85 -16.45
CA GLY A 153 -11.03 10.48 -15.94
C GLY A 153 -9.73 9.80 -15.53
N ILE A 154 -9.66 8.49 -15.72
CA ILE A 154 -8.50 7.66 -15.41
C ILE A 154 -8.07 6.86 -16.64
N HIS A 155 -6.80 6.97 -16.99
CA HIS A 155 -6.11 6.07 -17.90
C HIS A 155 -5.15 5.22 -17.07
N TRP A 156 -5.37 3.90 -17.03
CA TRP A 156 -4.54 2.97 -16.26
C TRP A 156 -3.36 2.53 -17.12
N PHE A 157 -2.18 3.08 -16.84
CA PHE A 157 -0.98 2.91 -17.67
C PHE A 157 -1.21 3.17 -19.16
N GLY A 158 -1.91 4.27 -19.47
CA GLY A 158 -2.22 4.68 -20.85
C GLY A 158 -3.49 4.07 -21.45
N ILE A 159 -4.06 3.03 -20.83
CA ILE A 159 -5.30 2.38 -21.27
C ILE A 159 -6.50 3.14 -20.67
N PRO A 160 -7.50 3.56 -21.46
CA PRO A 160 -8.73 4.15 -20.92
C PRO A 160 -9.40 3.19 -19.94
N PHE A 161 -9.60 3.62 -18.69
CA PHE A 161 -10.16 2.78 -17.63
C PHE A 161 -11.50 3.31 -17.10
N LEU A 162 -11.56 4.57 -16.69
CA LEU A 162 -12.80 5.20 -16.22
C LEU A 162 -12.94 6.59 -16.86
N PRO A 163 -14.08 6.90 -17.47
CA PRO A 163 -14.31 8.21 -18.07
C PRO A 163 -14.48 9.29 -17.00
N GLY A 164 -14.18 10.54 -17.37
CA GLY A 164 -14.50 11.71 -16.56
C GLY A 164 -15.91 12.22 -16.86
N ILE A 165 -16.56 12.78 -15.85
CA ILE A 165 -17.93 13.33 -15.93
C ILE A 165 -17.97 14.86 -15.84
N ASP A 166 -16.80 15.52 -15.71
CA ASP A 166 -16.64 16.99 -15.62
C ASP A 166 -17.53 17.64 -14.53
N ASN A 167 -17.50 17.08 -13.34
CA ASN A 167 -18.21 17.58 -12.17
C ASN A 167 -17.20 18.15 -11.16
N GLU A 168 -17.02 19.47 -11.19
CA GLU A 168 -16.03 20.17 -10.34
C GLU A 168 -16.34 20.02 -8.84
N THR A 169 -17.61 20.09 -8.46
CA THR A 169 -18.01 19.95 -7.04
C THR A 169 -17.62 18.57 -6.50
N LEU A 170 -17.90 17.52 -7.26
CA LEU A 170 -17.50 16.15 -6.88
C LEU A 170 -15.98 16.02 -6.80
N ARG A 171 -15.28 16.54 -7.82
CA ARG A 171 -13.81 16.50 -7.87
C ARG A 171 -13.19 17.16 -6.63
N ASP A 172 -13.63 18.39 -6.30
CA ASP A 172 -13.02 19.19 -5.26
C ASP A 172 -13.32 18.64 -3.87
N LEU A 173 -14.55 18.17 -3.63
CA LEU A 173 -14.91 17.49 -2.38
C LEU A 173 -14.04 16.24 -2.13
N PHE A 174 -13.92 15.38 -3.12
CA PHE A 174 -13.12 14.16 -2.96
C PHE A 174 -11.61 14.40 -3.00
N LYS A 175 -11.16 15.51 -3.58
CA LYS A 175 -9.78 15.97 -3.46
C LYS A 175 -9.46 16.32 -2.01
N GLU A 176 -10.31 17.07 -1.31
CA GLU A 176 -10.12 17.39 0.11
C GLU A 176 -10.06 16.13 0.97
N PHE A 177 -10.98 15.19 0.78
CA PHE A 177 -10.93 13.91 1.50
C PHE A 177 -9.65 13.13 1.23
N HIS A 178 -9.20 13.09 -0.03
CA HIS A 178 -7.96 12.41 -0.40
C HIS A 178 -6.74 13.00 0.30
N GLU A 179 -6.63 14.32 0.35
CA GLU A 179 -5.54 15.04 1.00
C GLU A 179 -5.58 14.86 2.53
N ILE A 180 -6.75 15.02 3.16
CA ILE A 180 -6.93 14.84 4.62
C ILE A 180 -6.61 13.39 5.02
N PHE A 181 -7.16 12.40 4.33
CA PHE A 181 -6.90 10.99 4.63
C PHE A 181 -5.43 10.62 4.38
N GLY A 182 -4.78 11.24 3.38
CA GLY A 182 -3.35 11.11 3.15
C GLY A 182 -2.52 11.57 4.35
N GLN A 183 -2.81 12.76 4.90
CA GLN A 183 -2.12 13.29 6.08
C GLN A 183 -2.35 12.39 7.31
N ILE A 184 -3.58 11.92 7.51
CA ILE A 184 -3.92 11.00 8.61
C ILE A 184 -3.17 9.67 8.43
N LEU A 185 -3.11 9.12 7.21
CA LEU A 185 -2.36 7.89 6.93
C LEU A 185 -0.87 8.06 7.25
N LEU A 186 -0.27 9.19 6.88
CA LEU A 186 1.13 9.48 7.18
C LEU A 186 1.38 9.49 8.69
N LEU A 187 0.50 10.12 9.47
CA LEU A 187 0.58 10.11 10.93
C LEU A 187 0.51 8.68 11.48
N PHE A 188 -0.48 7.89 11.07
CA PHE A 188 -0.62 6.50 11.52
C PHE A 188 0.53 5.61 11.05
N PHE A 189 1.09 5.87 9.86
CA PHE A 189 2.29 5.18 9.39
C PHE A 189 3.49 5.46 10.30
N ILE A 190 3.74 6.73 10.67
CA ILE A 190 4.83 7.11 11.57
C ILE A 190 4.67 6.43 12.93
N LEU A 191 3.45 6.45 13.51
CA LEU A 191 3.15 5.79 14.79
C LEU A 191 3.32 4.27 14.72
N HIS A 192 2.88 3.64 13.61
CA HIS A 192 3.05 2.21 13.38
C HIS A 192 4.52 1.83 13.25
N PHE A 193 5.29 2.60 12.49
CA PHE A 193 6.72 2.39 12.32
C PHE A 193 7.50 2.58 13.63
N ALA A 194 7.19 3.65 14.39
CA ALA A 194 7.77 3.90 15.71
C ALA A 194 7.45 2.76 16.70
N GLY A 195 6.22 2.25 16.68
CA GLY A 195 5.83 1.07 17.46
C GLY A 195 6.65 -0.17 17.09
N ALA A 196 6.84 -0.43 15.79
CA ALA A 196 7.66 -1.53 15.32
C ALA A 196 9.13 -1.39 15.75
N LEU A 197 9.70 -0.17 15.68
CA LEU A 197 11.05 0.13 16.16
C LEU A 197 11.17 -0.05 17.68
N LYS A 198 10.19 0.39 18.47
CA LYS A 198 10.16 0.16 19.91
C LYS A 198 10.25 -1.34 20.23
N HIS A 199 9.44 -2.18 19.56
CA HIS A 199 9.49 -3.63 19.75
C HIS A 199 10.82 -4.24 19.30
N ALA A 200 11.44 -3.73 18.23
CA ALA A 200 12.71 -4.23 17.73
C ALA A 200 13.91 -3.83 18.57
N LEU A 201 13.99 -2.56 19.03
CA LEU A 201 15.16 -1.99 19.65
C LEU A 201 15.09 -1.97 21.18
N VAL A 202 13.93 -1.71 21.75
CA VAL A 202 13.72 -1.58 23.20
C VAL A 202 13.24 -2.91 23.79
N ASN A 203 12.09 -3.42 23.35
CA ASN A 203 11.49 -4.62 23.91
C ASN A 203 12.23 -5.91 23.45
N LYS A 204 12.81 -5.90 22.24
CA LYS A 204 13.55 -7.02 21.63
C LYS A 204 12.75 -8.34 21.62
N ASP A 205 11.42 -8.22 21.49
CA ASP A 205 10.46 -9.30 21.68
C ASP A 205 10.11 -10.10 20.40
N GLY A 206 10.73 -9.75 19.28
CA GLY A 206 10.59 -10.47 18.02
C GLY A 206 9.35 -10.11 17.19
N VAL A 207 8.54 -9.10 17.55
CA VAL A 207 7.37 -8.63 16.78
C VAL A 207 7.73 -8.39 15.31
N LEU A 208 8.82 -7.66 15.03
CA LEU A 208 9.26 -7.37 13.67
C LEU A 208 9.62 -8.63 12.89
N LYS A 209 10.24 -9.62 13.53
CA LYS A 209 10.62 -10.91 12.91
C LYS A 209 9.40 -11.67 12.36
N ARG A 210 8.21 -11.47 12.92
CA ARG A 210 6.96 -12.12 12.47
C ARG A 210 6.49 -11.66 11.11
N MET A 211 6.95 -10.46 10.66
CA MET A 211 6.69 -9.85 9.35
C MET A 211 7.89 -9.93 8.41
N TRP A 212 8.87 -10.81 8.70
CA TRP A 212 10.04 -11.01 7.86
C TRP A 212 10.04 -12.38 7.20
N PHE A 213 10.60 -12.44 5.98
CA PHE A 213 10.81 -13.72 5.30
C PHE A 213 11.97 -14.47 6.00
N HIS A 214 11.72 -15.67 6.45
CA HIS A 214 12.75 -16.58 6.93
C HIS A 214 12.87 -17.76 5.97
N LYS A 215 14.09 -18.15 5.69
CA LYS A 215 14.42 -19.41 5.01
C LYS A 215 14.10 -20.59 5.90
#